data_fc504b2837ccecf4dd2f229c42151c11
#
_entry.id   fc504b2837ccecf4dd2f229c42151c11
#
_cell.length_a   1.000
_cell.length_b   1.000
_cell.length_c   1.000
_cell.angle_alpha   90.00
_cell.angle_beta   90.00
_cell.angle_gamma   90.00
#
_symmetry.space_group_name_H-M   'P 1'
#
loop_
_entity.id
_entity.type
_entity.pdbx_description
1 polymer ?
#
loop_
_entity_poly.entity_id
_entity_poly.type
_entity_poly.pdbx_seq_one_letter_code
_entity_poly.pdbx_strand_id
1 'polypeptide(L)'
;MNHCLLALIMAAFSASSFASVLTIHLPNEKKVLEYNQPERLEKIFTDIINQQKNVEITYDGQNGPLAALLGYPLNNMLFNQDKESEVEKRKQTLLQRLSAYTHVHPKSKASMALLEQQINRWDVGYREFIHLDYDAIRITPQNNPQLKGNFELITPKRPKTIHIEGLLFVPVTKPFIGGLTVADYLKQTTLLSSANSSNVWVIYPDGHTKKVGYAYWNDEQTILAPGSIIFVGFNRPNAQLLDFESEIISLLQLRKGFL
;
A
#
# COMPACT_ATOMS: atom_id res chain seq x y z
N MET A 1 8.13 38.93 70.04
CA MET A 1 7.29 38.94 68.84
C MET A 1 8.11 38.21 67.76
N ASN A 2 7.88 36.90 67.63
CA ASN A 2 8.62 36.04 66.73
C ASN A 2 7.75 35.77 65.50
N HIS A 3 8.18 36.23 64.33
CA HIS A 3 7.55 35.89 63.08
C HIS A 3 8.21 34.63 62.49
N CYS A 4 7.48 33.51 62.55
CA CYS A 4 7.85 32.27 61.85
C CYS A 4 7.50 32.41 60.39
N LEU A 5 8.50 32.44 59.51
CA LEU A 5 8.34 32.40 58.06
C LEU A 5 8.24 30.93 57.63
N LEU A 6 7.07 30.49 57.23
CA LEU A 6 6.83 29.14 56.65
C LEU A 6 7.15 29.20 55.18
N ALA A 7 8.30 28.63 54.76
CA ALA A 7 8.67 28.47 53.35
C ALA A 7 7.97 27.22 52.79
N LEU A 8 7.01 27.44 51.91
CA LEU A 8 6.31 26.38 51.16
C LEU A 8 7.16 25.98 49.94
N ILE A 9 7.85 24.85 50.03
CA ILE A 9 8.59 24.26 48.89
C ILE A 9 7.59 23.57 47.98
N MET A 10 7.20 24.22 46.90
CA MET A 10 6.49 23.56 45.77
C MET A 10 7.52 22.70 44.99
N ALA A 11 7.47 21.40 45.19
CA ALA A 11 8.14 20.45 44.31
C ALA A 11 7.36 20.37 42.98
N ALA A 12 7.86 21.04 41.95
CA ALA A 12 7.36 20.88 40.58
C ALA A 12 7.78 19.51 40.08
N PHE A 13 6.88 18.54 40.10
CA PHE A 13 7.03 17.31 39.34
C PHE A 13 6.90 17.64 37.85
N SER A 14 8.03 17.86 37.20
CA SER A 14 8.11 17.86 35.74
C SER A 14 7.93 16.42 35.27
N ALA A 15 6.71 16.07 34.85
CA ALA A 15 6.46 14.86 34.08
C ALA A 15 7.20 15.02 32.75
N SER A 16 8.41 14.47 32.66
CA SER A 16 9.09 14.29 31.39
C SER A 16 8.29 13.27 30.57
N SER A 17 7.47 13.74 29.64
CA SER A 17 6.90 12.89 28.63
C SER A 17 8.06 12.41 27.74
N PHE A 18 8.49 11.18 27.93
CA PHE A 18 9.41 10.54 26.99
C PHE A 18 8.63 10.36 25.68
N ALA A 19 9.02 11.12 24.65
CA ALA A 19 8.51 10.88 23.30
C ALA A 19 8.89 9.45 22.88
N SER A 20 7.92 8.68 22.37
CA SER A 20 8.17 7.33 21.87
C SER A 20 9.22 7.38 20.75
N VAL A 21 10.17 6.44 20.79
CA VAL A 21 11.22 6.34 19.75
C VAL A 21 10.70 5.58 18.53
N LEU A 22 9.68 4.72 18.73
CA LEU A 22 9.00 3.99 17.69
C LEU A 22 7.50 3.98 17.97
N THR A 23 6.72 4.35 16.98
CA THR A 23 5.26 4.29 17.00
C THR A 23 4.77 3.44 15.83
N ILE A 24 3.89 2.46 16.10
CA ILE A 24 3.24 1.63 15.08
C ILE A 24 1.73 1.85 15.15
N HIS A 25 1.19 2.46 14.13
CA HIS A 25 -0.25 2.61 13.95
C HIS A 25 -0.84 1.35 13.30
N LEU A 26 -1.90 0.83 13.88
CA LEU A 26 -2.66 -0.33 13.39
C LEU A 26 -4.08 0.12 13.04
N PRO A 27 -4.31 0.68 11.84
CA PRO A 27 -5.59 1.31 11.51
C PRO A 27 -6.76 0.32 11.50
N ASN A 28 -6.53 -0.92 11.09
CA ASN A 28 -7.57 -1.95 11.05
C ASN A 28 -8.07 -2.32 12.45
N GLU A 29 -7.20 -2.26 13.45
CA GLU A 29 -7.48 -2.55 14.86
C GLU A 29 -7.81 -1.29 15.67
N LYS A 30 -7.65 -0.10 15.08
CA LYS A 30 -7.76 1.21 15.74
C LYS A 30 -6.87 1.29 16.99
N LYS A 31 -5.65 0.78 16.89
CA LYS A 31 -4.65 0.72 17.97
C LYS A 31 -3.36 1.41 17.57
N VAL A 32 -2.61 1.81 18.60
CA VAL A 32 -1.25 2.34 18.47
C VAL A 32 -0.35 1.59 19.45
N LEU A 33 0.81 1.14 18.99
CA LEU A 33 1.86 0.58 19.83
C LEU A 33 2.99 1.61 19.93
N GLU A 34 3.42 1.88 21.14
CA GLU A 34 4.50 2.83 21.44
C GLU A 34 5.66 2.13 22.14
N TYR A 35 6.87 2.40 21.67
CA TYR A 35 8.10 1.84 22.23
C TYR A 35 9.09 2.95 22.56
N ASN A 36 9.75 2.83 23.72
CA ASN A 36 10.75 3.77 24.18
C ASN A 36 12.14 3.56 23.55
N GLN A 37 12.29 2.55 22.70
CA GLN A 37 13.51 2.20 21.97
C GLN A 37 13.17 1.63 20.60
N PRO A 38 14.12 1.62 19.64
CA PRO A 38 13.92 0.93 18.36
C PRO A 38 13.71 -0.57 18.60
N GLU A 39 12.72 -1.16 17.93
CA GLU A 39 12.38 -2.58 18.11
C GLU A 39 12.49 -3.34 16.78
N ARG A 40 12.75 -4.65 16.89
CA ARG A 40 12.75 -5.54 15.73
C ARG A 40 11.32 -5.87 15.30
N LEU A 41 11.14 -6.05 13.99
CA LEU A 41 9.85 -6.36 13.40
C LEU A 41 9.19 -7.62 14.03
N GLU A 42 9.97 -8.64 14.35
CA GLU A 42 9.51 -9.84 15.06
C GLU A 42 8.86 -9.52 16.41
N LYS A 43 9.48 -8.62 17.18
CA LYS A 43 8.96 -8.18 18.48
C LYS A 43 7.61 -7.50 18.33
N ILE A 44 7.49 -6.60 17.34
CA ILE A 44 6.25 -5.88 17.03
C ILE A 44 5.14 -6.87 16.68
N PHE A 45 5.40 -7.83 15.78
CA PHE A 45 4.41 -8.86 15.42
C PHE A 45 4.02 -9.72 16.62
N THR A 46 5.01 -10.11 17.46
CA THR A 46 4.77 -10.89 18.68
C THR A 46 3.86 -10.14 19.65
N ASP A 47 4.06 -8.82 19.82
CA ASP A 47 3.25 -8.00 20.70
C ASP A 47 1.80 -7.86 20.15
N ILE A 48 1.64 -7.67 18.84
CA ILE A 48 0.33 -7.65 18.19
C ILE A 48 -0.41 -8.97 18.43
N ILE A 49 0.27 -10.11 18.20
CA ILE A 49 -0.30 -11.46 18.40
C ILE A 49 -0.72 -11.68 19.85
N ASN A 50 0.12 -11.29 20.81
CA ASN A 50 -0.16 -11.49 22.23
C ASN A 50 -1.31 -10.60 22.73
N GLN A 51 -1.41 -9.37 22.24
CA GLN A 51 -2.54 -8.49 22.57
C GLN A 51 -3.88 -9.02 22.01
N GLN A 52 -3.86 -9.75 20.91
CA GLN A 52 -5.05 -10.33 20.30
C GLN A 52 -5.49 -11.63 20.97
N LYS A 53 -4.56 -12.42 21.52
CA LYS A 53 -4.88 -13.64 22.27
C LYS A 53 -5.70 -13.38 23.54
N ASN A 54 -5.62 -12.18 24.09
CA ASN A 54 -6.36 -11.77 25.29
C ASN A 54 -7.80 -11.28 24.98
N VAL A 55 -8.16 -11.16 23.70
CA VAL A 55 -9.55 -10.94 23.27
C VAL A 55 -10.14 -12.33 23.02
N GLU A 56 -11.23 -12.70 23.73
CA GLU A 56 -11.92 -13.98 23.56
C GLU A 56 -12.00 -14.36 22.07
N ILE A 57 -11.40 -15.50 21.76
CA ILE A 57 -11.47 -16.10 20.44
C ILE A 57 -12.92 -16.59 20.29
N THR A 58 -13.80 -15.75 19.82
CA THR A 58 -15.06 -16.22 19.23
C THR A 58 -14.66 -17.11 18.07
N TYR A 59 -15.09 -18.36 18.11
CA TYR A 59 -14.73 -19.47 17.22
C TYR A 59 -15.23 -19.27 15.77
N ASP A 60 -15.03 -18.09 15.19
CA ASP A 60 -15.05 -17.85 13.77
C ASP A 60 -13.61 -17.64 13.28
N GLY A 61 -12.87 -18.75 13.19
CA GLY A 61 -11.44 -18.81 12.93
C GLY A 61 -10.95 -18.20 11.61
N GLN A 62 -11.81 -17.46 10.89
CA GLN A 62 -11.49 -16.80 9.63
C GLN A 62 -11.64 -15.28 9.65
N ASN A 63 -12.16 -14.67 10.71
CA ASN A 63 -12.56 -13.26 10.69
C ASN A 63 -11.93 -12.34 11.74
N GLY A 64 -11.03 -12.83 12.61
CA GLY A 64 -10.36 -12.00 13.62
C GLY A 64 -9.16 -11.21 13.07
N PRO A 65 -8.67 -10.18 13.81
CA PRO A 65 -7.47 -9.42 13.44
C PRO A 65 -6.22 -10.30 13.29
N LEU A 66 -6.09 -11.37 14.10
CA LEU A 66 -5.01 -12.35 14.00
C LEU A 66 -5.06 -13.13 12.68
N ALA A 67 -6.26 -13.50 12.24
CA ALA A 67 -6.46 -14.15 10.94
C ALA A 67 -6.13 -13.20 9.78
N ALA A 68 -6.34 -11.88 9.93
CA ALA A 68 -5.90 -10.90 8.95
C ALA A 68 -4.37 -10.81 8.90
N LEU A 69 -3.71 -10.69 10.05
CA LEU A 69 -2.24 -10.58 10.14
C LEU A 69 -1.52 -11.83 9.60
N LEU A 70 -1.96 -13.03 9.98
CA LEU A 70 -1.27 -14.30 9.69
C LEU A 70 -1.89 -15.05 8.50
N GLY A 71 -3.15 -14.80 8.16
CA GLY A 71 -3.90 -15.59 7.18
C GLY A 71 -3.55 -15.28 5.72
N TYR A 72 -3.07 -14.06 5.42
CA TYR A 72 -2.67 -13.67 4.08
C TYR A 72 -1.54 -12.63 4.10
N PRO A 73 -0.32 -13.02 4.49
CA PRO A 73 0.82 -12.11 4.69
C PRO A 73 1.21 -11.32 3.44
N LEU A 74 0.91 -11.86 2.25
CA LEU A 74 1.17 -11.20 0.96
C LEU A 74 0.53 -9.81 0.88
N ASN A 75 -0.57 -9.58 1.59
CA ASN A 75 -1.31 -8.33 1.57
C ASN A 75 -1.00 -7.40 2.76
N ASN A 76 -0.11 -7.82 3.66
CA ASN A 76 0.38 -6.96 4.74
C ASN A 76 1.26 -5.85 4.15
N MET A 77 1.12 -4.64 4.67
CA MET A 77 1.86 -3.48 4.18
C MET A 77 2.38 -2.65 5.35
N LEU A 78 3.65 -2.25 5.29
CA LEU A 78 4.26 -1.36 6.26
C LEU A 78 4.62 -0.05 5.58
N PHE A 79 4.12 1.06 6.12
CA PHE A 79 4.37 2.40 5.61
C PHE A 79 5.14 3.24 6.63
N ASN A 80 6.17 3.95 6.18
CA ASN A 80 6.92 4.90 6.97
C ASN A 80 6.25 6.26 6.88
N GLN A 81 5.59 6.68 7.95
CA GLN A 81 4.84 7.94 7.99
C GLN A 81 5.76 9.17 7.99
N ASP A 82 6.98 9.04 8.49
CA ASP A 82 7.96 10.14 8.49
C ASP A 82 8.38 10.56 7.07
N LYS A 83 8.19 9.66 6.07
CA LYS A 83 8.52 9.87 4.66
C LYS A 83 7.29 10.04 3.74
N GLU A 84 6.09 10.08 4.29
CA GLU A 84 4.85 10.13 3.51
C GLU A 84 4.80 11.33 2.56
N SER A 85 5.30 12.48 2.99
CA SER A 85 5.36 13.71 2.19
C SER A 85 6.19 13.57 0.90
N GLU A 86 7.17 12.67 0.87
CA GLU A 86 7.99 12.40 -0.32
C GLU A 86 7.15 11.76 -1.42
N VAL A 87 6.29 10.82 -1.05
CA VAL A 87 5.43 10.09 -2.00
C VAL A 87 4.31 11.01 -2.52
N GLU A 88 3.69 11.79 -1.64
CA GLU A 88 2.67 12.75 -2.07
C GLU A 88 3.26 13.80 -3.02
N LYS A 89 4.46 14.30 -2.76
CA LYS A 89 5.17 15.21 -3.69
C LYS A 89 5.44 14.54 -5.05
N ARG A 90 5.83 13.26 -5.07
CA ARG A 90 6.01 12.51 -6.34
C ARG A 90 4.71 12.41 -7.11
N LYS A 91 3.60 12.06 -6.44
CA LYS A 91 2.26 11.99 -7.03
C LYS A 91 1.86 13.33 -7.64
N GLN A 92 2.02 14.43 -6.92
CA GLN A 92 1.70 15.78 -7.42
C GLN A 92 2.58 16.18 -8.60
N THR A 93 3.87 15.84 -8.57
CA THR A 93 4.79 16.11 -9.68
C THR A 93 4.36 15.34 -10.94
N LEU A 94 3.97 14.07 -10.81
CA LEU A 94 3.47 13.27 -11.93
C LEU A 94 2.20 13.91 -12.53
N LEU A 95 1.23 14.31 -11.71
CA LEU A 95 -0.01 14.94 -12.16
C LEU A 95 0.26 16.25 -12.93
N GLN A 96 1.18 17.07 -12.44
CA GLN A 96 1.60 18.30 -13.14
C GLN A 96 2.23 17.98 -14.52
N ARG A 97 3.07 16.93 -14.60
CA ARG A 97 3.71 16.51 -15.84
C ARG A 97 2.70 15.93 -16.84
N LEU A 98 1.71 15.16 -16.39
CA LEU A 98 0.62 14.64 -17.24
C LEU A 98 -0.22 15.80 -17.80
N SER A 99 -0.59 16.74 -16.95
CA SER A 99 -1.30 17.96 -17.38
C SER A 99 -0.50 18.78 -18.41
N ALA A 100 0.80 19.01 -18.16
CA ALA A 100 1.68 19.71 -19.11
C ALA A 100 1.77 18.98 -20.46
N TYR A 101 1.81 17.64 -20.45
CA TYR A 101 1.84 16.83 -21.66
C TYR A 101 0.61 17.07 -22.55
N THR A 102 -0.56 17.27 -21.97
CA THR A 102 -1.81 17.50 -22.73
C THR A 102 -1.83 18.85 -23.46
N HIS A 103 -1.09 19.85 -22.99
CA HIS A 103 -0.96 21.13 -23.68
C HIS A 103 -0.22 21.00 -25.02
N VAL A 104 0.77 20.12 -25.07
CA VAL A 104 1.55 19.85 -26.29
C VAL A 104 0.87 18.79 -27.17
N HIS A 105 0.09 17.88 -26.56
CA HIS A 105 -0.60 16.78 -27.22
C HIS A 105 -2.12 16.83 -27.02
N PRO A 106 -2.87 17.77 -27.64
CA PRO A 106 -4.30 17.95 -27.39
C PRO A 106 -5.18 16.71 -27.63
N LYS A 107 -4.78 15.83 -28.52
CA LYS A 107 -5.48 14.57 -28.83
C LYS A 107 -5.50 13.58 -27.65
N SER A 108 -4.54 13.68 -26.75
CA SER A 108 -4.47 12.81 -25.54
C SER A 108 -5.24 13.36 -24.34
N LYS A 109 -5.78 14.60 -24.43
CA LYS A 109 -6.36 15.31 -23.31
C LYS A 109 -7.45 14.50 -22.58
N ALA A 110 -8.38 13.90 -23.32
CA ALA A 110 -9.49 13.15 -22.70
C ALA A 110 -9.01 11.91 -21.94
N SER A 111 -8.10 11.12 -22.53
CA SER A 111 -7.56 9.92 -21.89
C SER A 111 -6.65 10.25 -20.70
N MET A 112 -5.85 11.32 -20.81
CA MET A 112 -5.02 11.77 -19.67
C MET A 112 -5.86 12.30 -18.53
N ALA A 113 -6.93 13.04 -18.78
CA ALA A 113 -7.83 13.54 -17.74
C ALA A 113 -8.48 12.39 -16.93
N LEU A 114 -8.88 11.31 -17.59
CA LEU A 114 -9.38 10.10 -16.90
C LEU A 114 -8.31 9.44 -16.05
N LEU A 115 -7.08 9.36 -16.54
CA LEU A 115 -5.95 8.82 -15.81
C LEU A 115 -5.55 9.69 -14.61
N GLU A 116 -5.48 11.02 -14.79
CA GLU A 116 -5.25 11.98 -13.71
C GLU A 116 -6.31 11.87 -12.62
N GLN A 117 -7.59 11.71 -12.98
CA GLN A 117 -8.67 11.50 -12.03
C GLN A 117 -8.50 10.21 -11.21
N GLN A 118 -7.99 9.13 -11.82
CA GLN A 118 -7.68 7.90 -11.11
C GLN A 118 -6.53 8.13 -10.12
N ILE A 119 -5.40 8.70 -10.58
CA ILE A 119 -4.21 8.94 -9.76
C ILE A 119 -4.54 9.86 -8.57
N ASN A 120 -5.35 10.89 -8.77
CA ASN A 120 -5.75 11.81 -7.69
C ASN A 120 -6.45 11.08 -6.51
N ARG A 121 -7.22 10.03 -6.79
CA ARG A 121 -7.96 9.26 -5.76
C ARG A 121 -7.10 8.27 -5.00
N TRP A 122 -5.88 7.98 -5.47
CA TRP A 122 -5.03 7.00 -4.79
C TRP A 122 -4.52 7.54 -3.47
N ASP A 123 -4.78 6.78 -2.43
CA ASP A 123 -4.11 6.95 -1.14
C ASP A 123 -2.77 6.23 -1.22
N VAL A 124 -1.68 6.98 -1.08
CA VAL A 124 -0.31 6.50 -1.25
C VAL A 124 0.54 6.86 -0.03
N GLY A 125 1.46 5.98 0.33
CA GLY A 125 2.39 6.19 1.43
C GLY A 125 3.77 5.65 1.11
N TYR A 126 4.76 5.98 1.92
CA TYR A 126 6.11 5.46 1.75
C TYR A 126 6.16 4.00 2.24
N ARG A 127 5.95 3.07 1.32
CA ARG A 127 5.92 1.62 1.61
C ARG A 127 7.34 1.09 1.78
N GLU A 128 7.57 0.37 2.88
CA GLU A 128 8.78 -0.43 3.08
C GLU A 128 8.55 -1.81 2.46
N PHE A 129 9.33 -2.14 1.41
CA PHE A 129 9.22 -3.43 0.71
C PHE A 129 10.02 -4.51 1.44
N ILE A 130 9.46 -5.00 2.53
CA ILE A 130 9.99 -6.10 3.35
C ILE A 130 8.97 -7.22 3.44
N HIS A 131 9.44 -8.44 3.69
CA HIS A 131 8.55 -9.56 3.93
C HIS A 131 7.82 -9.39 5.27
N LEU A 132 6.49 -9.39 5.24
CA LEU A 132 5.63 -9.25 6.42
C LEU A 132 4.92 -10.57 6.77
N ASP A 133 5.52 -11.69 6.41
CA ASP A 133 5.16 -13.01 6.88
C ASP A 133 5.87 -13.28 8.21
N TYR A 134 5.10 -13.56 9.27
CA TYR A 134 5.65 -13.73 10.63
C TYR A 134 6.64 -14.89 10.73
N ASP A 135 6.39 -16.00 10.05
CA ASP A 135 7.31 -17.13 10.06
C ASP A 135 8.60 -16.81 9.30
N ALA A 136 8.49 -16.12 8.14
CA ALA A 136 9.65 -15.66 7.40
C ALA A 136 10.49 -14.63 8.19
N ILE A 137 9.84 -13.74 8.94
CA ILE A 137 10.52 -12.77 9.82
C ILE A 137 11.35 -13.48 10.91
N ARG A 138 10.80 -14.55 11.52
CA ARG A 138 11.44 -15.27 12.61
C ARG A 138 12.65 -16.10 12.17
N ILE A 139 12.60 -16.69 10.98
CA ILE A 139 13.65 -17.61 10.51
C ILE A 139 14.73 -16.94 9.65
N THR A 140 14.47 -15.73 9.13
CA THR A 140 15.38 -15.04 8.21
C THR A 140 15.78 -13.68 8.78
N PRO A 141 17.02 -13.51 9.30
CA PRO A 141 17.45 -12.26 9.93
C PRO A 141 17.30 -11.01 9.04
N GLN A 142 17.43 -11.16 7.72
CA GLN A 142 17.26 -10.10 6.73
C GLN A 142 15.83 -9.57 6.68
N ASN A 143 14.84 -10.40 7.03
CA ASN A 143 13.44 -10.04 7.07
C ASN A 143 13.02 -9.43 8.43
N ASN A 144 13.93 -9.32 9.38
CA ASN A 144 13.69 -8.82 10.73
C ASN A 144 14.45 -7.52 11.01
N PRO A 145 14.18 -6.44 10.27
CA PRO A 145 14.83 -5.14 10.49
C PRO A 145 14.45 -4.55 11.84
N GLN A 146 15.34 -3.71 12.36
CA GLN A 146 15.04 -2.84 13.49
C GLN A 146 14.36 -1.56 12.98
N LEU A 147 13.19 -1.23 13.53
CA LEU A 147 12.41 -0.05 13.17
C LEU A 147 12.62 1.08 14.19
N LYS A 148 12.58 2.32 13.69
CA LYS A 148 12.63 3.56 14.47
C LYS A 148 11.84 4.64 13.73
N GLY A 149 11.06 5.44 14.45
CA GLY A 149 10.21 6.50 13.88
C GLY A 149 8.74 6.10 13.86
N ASN A 150 7.97 6.64 12.94
CA ASN A 150 6.53 6.44 12.88
C ASN A 150 6.15 5.56 11.70
N PHE A 151 5.43 4.49 11.98
CA PHE A 151 5.00 3.54 10.96
C PHE A 151 3.51 3.27 11.04
N GLU A 152 2.94 2.86 9.92
CA GLU A 152 1.59 2.35 9.80
C GLU A 152 1.67 0.91 9.25
N LEU A 153 1.18 -0.06 10.03
CA LEU A 153 1.09 -1.46 9.61
C LEU A 153 -0.36 -1.79 9.27
N ILE A 154 -0.61 -2.00 8.00
CA ILE A 154 -1.93 -2.36 7.48
C ILE A 154 -1.96 -3.88 7.27
N THR A 155 -2.88 -4.55 7.94
CA THR A 155 -3.10 -6.01 7.89
C THR A 155 -4.53 -6.30 7.43
N PRO A 156 -4.82 -6.13 6.13
CA PRO A 156 -6.18 -6.30 5.63
C PRO A 156 -6.55 -7.79 5.58
N LYS A 157 -7.85 -8.07 5.64
CA LYS A 157 -8.37 -9.40 5.33
C LYS A 157 -7.97 -9.81 3.91
N ARG A 158 -7.90 -11.12 3.66
CA ARG A 158 -7.62 -11.63 2.32
C ARG A 158 -8.58 -11.01 1.31
N PRO A 159 -8.08 -10.32 0.28
CA PRO A 159 -8.92 -9.72 -0.76
C PRO A 159 -9.71 -10.79 -1.52
N LYS A 160 -10.86 -10.39 -2.04
CA LYS A 160 -11.71 -11.24 -2.90
C LYS A 160 -11.86 -10.67 -4.31
N THR A 161 -11.04 -9.69 -4.65
CA THR A 161 -11.19 -8.91 -5.89
C THR A 161 -9.86 -8.74 -6.60
N ILE A 162 -9.96 -8.43 -7.89
CA ILE A 162 -8.91 -7.90 -8.76
C ILE A 162 -9.35 -6.49 -9.18
N HIS A 163 -8.41 -5.57 -9.24
CA HIS A 163 -8.65 -4.19 -9.68
C HIS A 163 -8.04 -3.96 -11.05
N ILE A 164 -8.78 -3.29 -11.94
CA ILE A 164 -8.33 -2.96 -13.29
C ILE A 164 -8.33 -1.45 -13.41
N GLU A 165 -7.16 -0.88 -13.68
CA GLU A 165 -6.91 0.56 -13.70
C GLU A 165 -6.06 0.96 -14.91
N GLY A 166 -5.91 2.26 -15.16
CA GLY A 166 -5.14 2.81 -16.26
C GLY A 166 -6.01 3.39 -17.38
N LEU A 167 -5.68 3.12 -18.64
CA LEU A 167 -6.36 3.71 -19.79
C LEU A 167 -7.71 3.02 -20.10
N LEU A 168 -8.66 3.22 -19.18
CA LEU A 168 -10.02 2.73 -19.20
C LEU A 168 -11.01 3.91 -19.15
N PHE A 169 -12.23 3.69 -19.63
CA PHE A 169 -13.31 4.66 -19.40
C PHE A 169 -13.64 4.81 -17.92
N VAL A 170 -13.67 3.68 -17.18
CA VAL A 170 -13.90 3.65 -15.75
C VAL A 170 -13.07 2.51 -15.16
N PRO A 171 -12.35 2.73 -14.04
CA PRO A 171 -11.71 1.66 -13.29
C PRO A 171 -12.73 0.60 -12.84
N VAL A 172 -12.34 -0.67 -12.89
CA VAL A 172 -13.24 -1.79 -12.61
C VAL A 172 -12.67 -2.67 -11.50
N THR A 173 -13.54 -3.07 -10.58
CA THR A 173 -13.25 -4.11 -9.60
C THR A 173 -14.03 -5.36 -9.94
N LYS A 174 -13.32 -6.49 -10.11
CA LYS A 174 -13.92 -7.79 -10.45
C LYS A 174 -13.66 -8.80 -9.33
N PRO A 175 -14.55 -9.76 -9.08
CA PRO A 175 -14.30 -10.87 -8.16
C PRO A 175 -13.05 -11.63 -8.59
N PHE A 176 -12.20 -12.01 -7.62
CA PHE A 176 -11.09 -12.92 -7.87
C PHE A 176 -11.64 -14.35 -8.09
N ILE A 177 -11.31 -14.94 -9.20
CA ILE A 177 -11.62 -16.32 -9.55
C ILE A 177 -10.31 -17.02 -9.89
N GLY A 178 -9.96 -18.05 -9.13
CA GLY A 178 -8.73 -18.81 -9.37
C GLY A 178 -8.74 -19.46 -10.77
N GLY A 179 -7.60 -19.37 -11.44
CA GLY A 179 -7.42 -19.93 -12.77
C GLY A 179 -7.79 -18.99 -13.93
N LEU A 180 -8.45 -17.85 -13.67
CA LEU A 180 -8.66 -16.85 -14.73
C LEU A 180 -7.34 -16.13 -15.07
N THR A 181 -7.13 -15.91 -16.36
CA THR A 181 -5.99 -15.18 -16.91
C THR A 181 -6.26 -13.66 -16.92
N VAL A 182 -5.21 -12.88 -17.16
CA VAL A 182 -5.34 -11.44 -17.42
C VAL A 182 -6.28 -11.18 -18.60
N ALA A 183 -6.17 -11.96 -19.67
CA ALA A 183 -7.04 -11.84 -20.83
C ALA A 183 -8.51 -12.05 -20.47
N ASP A 184 -8.84 -13.02 -19.59
CA ASP A 184 -10.20 -13.28 -19.12
C ASP A 184 -10.77 -12.09 -18.35
N TYR A 185 -9.98 -11.46 -17.50
CA TYR A 185 -10.37 -10.26 -16.76
C TYR A 185 -10.61 -9.07 -17.67
N LEU A 186 -9.89 -8.94 -18.78
CA LEU A 186 -10.00 -7.82 -19.72
C LEU A 186 -11.13 -7.97 -20.74
N LYS A 187 -11.62 -9.19 -21.03
CA LYS A 187 -12.66 -9.47 -22.06
C LYS A 187 -13.91 -8.59 -21.98
N GLN A 188 -14.30 -8.17 -20.77
CA GLN A 188 -15.50 -7.35 -20.53
C GLN A 188 -15.15 -5.96 -20.02
N THR A 189 -13.94 -5.47 -20.32
CA THR A 189 -13.48 -4.18 -19.86
C THR A 189 -13.33 -3.24 -21.06
N THR A 190 -13.98 -2.06 -20.98
CA THR A 190 -13.91 -1.08 -22.07
C THR A 190 -12.65 -0.26 -21.97
N LEU A 191 -11.70 -0.56 -22.84
CA LEU A 191 -10.43 0.14 -22.94
C LEU A 191 -10.56 1.42 -23.78
N LEU A 192 -9.74 2.43 -23.47
CA LEU A 192 -9.59 3.61 -24.32
C LEU A 192 -8.81 3.24 -25.60
N SER A 193 -9.01 3.98 -26.68
CA SER A 193 -8.27 3.78 -27.94
C SER A 193 -6.76 4.01 -27.81
N SER A 194 -6.34 4.76 -26.78
CA SER A 194 -4.94 5.01 -26.42
C SER A 194 -4.34 3.89 -25.54
N ALA A 195 -5.13 2.91 -25.11
CA ALA A 195 -4.70 1.82 -24.26
C ALA A 195 -3.87 0.78 -25.04
N ASN A 196 -2.91 0.16 -24.35
CA ASN A 196 -2.13 -0.93 -24.90
C ASN A 196 -3.04 -2.14 -25.14
N SER A 197 -3.04 -2.64 -26.38
CA SER A 197 -3.88 -3.76 -26.81
C SER A 197 -3.22 -5.13 -26.66
N SER A 198 -1.99 -5.18 -26.19
CA SER A 198 -1.20 -6.42 -26.17
C SER A 198 -0.62 -6.78 -24.83
N ASN A 199 -0.27 -5.77 -24.02
CA ASN A 199 0.40 -5.98 -22.75
C ASN A 199 -0.21 -5.09 -21.67
N VAL A 200 -0.20 -5.59 -20.44
CA VAL A 200 -0.54 -4.86 -19.23
C VAL A 200 0.52 -5.08 -18.17
N TRP A 201 0.45 -4.32 -17.11
CA TRP A 201 1.21 -4.56 -15.89
C TRP A 201 0.32 -5.19 -14.83
N VAL A 202 0.83 -6.20 -14.17
CA VAL A 202 0.24 -6.78 -12.96
C VAL A 202 1.05 -6.30 -11.77
N ILE A 203 0.40 -5.64 -10.83
CA ILE A 203 0.97 -5.25 -9.55
C ILE A 203 0.38 -6.17 -8.49
N TYR A 204 1.23 -6.96 -7.84
CA TYR A 204 0.83 -7.89 -6.77
C TYR A 204 0.69 -7.17 -5.44
N PRO A 205 -0.06 -7.74 -4.46
CA PRO A 205 -0.27 -7.11 -3.16
C PRO A 205 1.03 -6.83 -2.39
N ASP A 206 2.08 -7.64 -2.57
CA ASP A 206 3.41 -7.43 -1.98
C ASP A 206 4.22 -6.31 -2.67
N GLY A 207 3.69 -5.73 -3.74
CA GLY A 207 4.34 -4.70 -4.53
C GLY A 207 5.19 -5.24 -5.69
N HIS A 208 5.32 -6.56 -5.85
CA HIS A 208 5.96 -7.11 -7.05
C HIS A 208 5.18 -6.71 -8.31
N THR A 209 5.90 -6.49 -9.41
CA THR A 209 5.28 -6.13 -10.70
C THR A 209 5.75 -7.06 -11.81
N LYS A 210 4.84 -7.37 -12.72
CA LYS A 210 5.12 -8.16 -13.91
C LYS A 210 4.42 -7.57 -15.13
N LYS A 211 5.13 -7.40 -16.23
CA LYS A 211 4.51 -7.11 -17.53
C LYS A 211 4.01 -8.40 -18.14
N VAL A 212 2.74 -8.43 -18.57
CA VAL A 212 2.04 -9.64 -19.02
C VAL A 212 1.40 -9.39 -20.38
N GLY A 213 1.61 -10.30 -21.32
CA GLY A 213 0.89 -10.35 -22.58
C GLY A 213 -0.53 -10.87 -22.38
N TYR A 214 -1.51 -10.28 -23.08
CA TYR A 214 -2.90 -10.70 -23.01
C TYR A 214 -3.62 -10.75 -24.37
N ALA A 215 -2.93 -10.41 -25.45
CA ALA A 215 -3.47 -10.54 -26.80
C ALA A 215 -3.34 -11.98 -27.28
N TYR A 216 -4.17 -12.38 -28.25
CA TYR A 216 -4.22 -13.73 -28.79
C TYR A 216 -2.84 -14.32 -29.16
N TRP A 217 -1.91 -13.49 -29.64
CA TRP A 217 -0.58 -13.93 -30.08
C TRP A 217 0.49 -13.96 -28.99
N ASN A 218 0.23 -13.35 -27.82
CA ASN A 218 1.18 -13.27 -26.71
C ASN A 218 0.52 -13.50 -25.36
N ASP A 219 -0.61 -14.21 -25.33
CA ASP A 219 -1.33 -14.52 -24.08
C ASP A 219 -0.48 -15.37 -23.14
N GLU A 220 -0.20 -14.85 -21.97
CA GLU A 220 0.56 -15.51 -20.92
C GLU A 220 -0.36 -16.07 -19.85
N GLN A 221 -0.16 -17.36 -19.51
CA GLN A 221 -0.80 -17.98 -18.35
C GLN A 221 -0.17 -17.45 -17.05
N THR A 222 -0.58 -16.24 -16.65
CA THR A 222 -0.04 -15.60 -15.45
C THR A 222 -0.98 -15.84 -14.26
N ILE A 223 -0.42 -16.37 -13.16
CA ILE A 223 -1.14 -16.57 -11.91
C ILE A 223 -1.34 -15.20 -11.25
N LEU A 224 -2.60 -14.81 -11.06
CA LEU A 224 -2.98 -13.63 -10.30
C LEU A 224 -3.18 -13.99 -8.83
N ALA A 225 -2.80 -13.08 -7.93
CA ALA A 225 -3.12 -13.18 -6.52
C ALA A 225 -4.38 -12.33 -6.21
N PRO A 226 -5.23 -12.73 -5.24
CA PRO A 226 -6.30 -11.86 -4.78
C PRO A 226 -5.74 -10.51 -4.30
N GLY A 227 -6.34 -9.40 -4.73
CA GLY A 227 -5.86 -8.06 -4.45
C GLY A 227 -4.87 -7.50 -5.47
N SER A 228 -4.51 -8.26 -6.52
CA SER A 228 -3.67 -7.73 -7.61
C SER A 228 -4.38 -6.61 -8.38
N ILE A 229 -3.57 -5.70 -8.93
CA ILE A 229 -4.00 -4.66 -9.85
C ILE A 229 -3.54 -5.03 -11.25
N ILE A 230 -4.42 -4.94 -12.23
CA ILE A 230 -4.09 -4.98 -13.66
C ILE A 230 -4.09 -3.53 -14.14
N PHE A 231 -2.93 -3.01 -14.50
CA PHE A 231 -2.79 -1.66 -15.03
C PHE A 231 -2.62 -1.70 -16.55
N VAL A 232 -3.55 -1.06 -17.24
CA VAL A 232 -3.52 -0.94 -18.71
C VAL A 232 -2.79 0.35 -19.09
N GLY A 233 -1.58 0.19 -19.60
CA GLY A 233 -0.70 1.28 -20.01
C GLY A 233 -0.98 1.84 -21.40
N PHE A 234 -0.03 2.61 -21.93
CA PHE A 234 -0.15 3.32 -23.20
C PHE A 234 0.12 2.40 -24.42
N ASN A 235 -0.63 2.62 -25.50
CA ASN A 235 -0.38 1.96 -26.79
C ASN A 235 0.80 2.65 -27.50
N ARG A 236 1.81 1.85 -27.89
CA ARG A 236 3.02 2.32 -28.59
C ARG A 236 3.61 3.59 -27.93
N PRO A 237 3.97 3.53 -26.65
CA PRO A 237 4.44 4.69 -25.94
C PRO A 237 5.77 5.21 -26.49
N ASN A 238 5.91 6.53 -26.61
CA ASN A 238 7.21 7.18 -26.76
C ASN A 238 7.97 7.20 -25.42
N ALA A 239 9.21 7.70 -25.41
CA ALA A 239 10.04 7.73 -24.20
C ALA A 239 9.36 8.45 -23.01
N GLN A 240 8.64 9.55 -23.27
CA GLN A 240 7.96 10.30 -22.22
C GLN A 240 6.76 9.54 -21.64
N LEU A 241 5.99 8.84 -22.48
CA LEU A 241 4.87 8.00 -22.03
C LEU A 241 5.35 6.76 -21.27
N LEU A 242 6.52 6.20 -21.67
CA LEU A 242 7.16 5.10 -20.92
C LEU A 242 7.59 5.57 -19.51
N ASP A 243 8.12 6.77 -19.41
CA ASP A 243 8.52 7.36 -18.14
C ASP A 243 7.28 7.59 -17.25
N PHE A 244 6.18 8.15 -17.77
CA PHE A 244 4.93 8.24 -17.06
C PHE A 244 4.40 6.88 -16.61
N GLU A 245 4.43 5.87 -17.48
CA GLU A 245 3.99 4.50 -17.16
C GLU A 245 4.80 3.93 -15.99
N SER A 246 6.12 4.11 -16.00
CA SER A 246 7.00 3.68 -14.92
C SER A 246 6.68 4.37 -13.58
N GLU A 247 6.47 5.68 -13.61
CA GLU A 247 6.09 6.45 -12.42
C GLU A 247 4.72 6.03 -11.86
N ILE A 248 3.75 5.79 -12.73
CA ILE A 248 2.40 5.33 -12.36
C ILE A 248 2.48 3.96 -11.70
N ILE A 249 3.23 3.01 -12.27
CA ILE A 249 3.43 1.67 -11.71
C ILE A 249 4.07 1.78 -10.32
N SER A 250 5.09 2.63 -10.18
CA SER A 250 5.74 2.89 -8.89
C SER A 250 4.76 3.45 -7.85
N LEU A 251 3.86 4.35 -8.22
CA LEU A 251 2.81 4.85 -7.30
C LEU A 251 1.79 3.77 -6.95
N LEU A 252 1.43 2.88 -7.89
CA LEU A 252 0.53 1.76 -7.63
C LEU A 252 1.10 0.77 -6.60
N GLN A 253 2.42 0.57 -6.59
CA GLN A 253 3.11 -0.24 -5.58
C GLN A 253 3.03 0.39 -4.18
N LEU A 254 2.88 1.72 -4.09
CA LEU A 254 2.88 2.51 -2.87
C LEU A 254 1.46 2.78 -2.31
N ARG A 255 0.42 2.20 -2.90
CA ARG A 255 -0.97 2.40 -2.42
C ARG A 255 -1.22 1.72 -1.07
N LYS A 256 -1.96 2.42 -0.20
CA LYS A 256 -2.36 1.93 1.13
C LYS A 256 -3.54 0.94 1.10
N GLY A 257 -4.02 0.58 -0.07
CA GLY A 257 -5.12 -0.37 -0.28
C GLY A 257 -6.18 0.15 -1.23
N PHE A 258 -7.29 -0.59 -1.32
CA PHE A 258 -8.49 -0.21 -2.06
C PHE A 258 -9.61 0.00 -1.04
N LEU A 259 -9.99 1.24 -0.85
CA LEU A 259 -11.16 1.63 -0.05
C LEU A 259 -12.43 1.45 -0.86
#